data_d974aabe4b2cd62143cda5b7128c6b04
#
_entry.id   d974aabe4b2cd62143cda5b7128c6b04
#
_cell.length_a   1.000
_cell.length_b   1.000
_cell.length_c   1.000
_cell.angle_alpha   90.00
_cell.angle_beta   90.00
_cell.angle_gamma   90.00
#
_symmetry.space_group_name_H-M   'P 1'
#
loop_
_entity.id
_entity.type
_entity.pdbx_description
1 polymer ?
#
loop_
_entity_poly.entity_id
_entity_poly.type
_entity_poly.pdbx_seq_one_letter_code
_entity_poly.pdbx_strand_id
1 'polypeptide(L)' 'DNDEPIMKTAFDVLEIIRKNKKIIVEGKGEMCSKAVAVSNILTERMLKETTKFEKIDVDSEMSDDGQLISTIKLSIVMTD' A
#
# COMPACT_ATOMS: atom_id res chain seq x y z
N ASP A 1 -0.18 20.84 -0.45
CA ASP A 1 0.79 20.11 0.34
C ASP A 1 0.92 18.68 -0.18
N ASN A 2 2.14 18.19 -0.28
CA ASN A 2 2.41 16.89 -0.87
C ASN A 2 1.89 15.72 -0.04
N ASP A 3 1.67 15.93 1.26
CA ASP A 3 1.21 14.87 2.14
C ASP A 3 -0.31 14.65 2.09
N GLU A 4 -1.04 15.63 1.62
CA GLU A 4 -2.50 15.58 1.62
C GLU A 4 -3.08 14.43 0.78
N PRO A 5 -2.62 14.21 -0.47
CA PRO A 5 -3.11 13.10 -1.25
C PRO A 5 -2.82 11.73 -0.62
N ILE A 6 -1.66 11.62 0.03
CA ILE A 6 -1.28 10.36 0.69
C ILE A 6 -2.19 10.09 1.88
N MET A 7 -2.47 11.12 2.69
CA MET A 7 -3.35 10.98 3.85
C MET A 7 -4.77 10.63 3.43
N LYS A 8 -5.26 11.25 2.37
CA LYS A 8 -6.59 10.92 1.86
C LYS A 8 -6.67 9.47 1.41
N THR A 9 -5.66 9.01 0.69
CA THR A 9 -5.59 7.63 0.25
C THR A 9 -5.52 6.68 1.45
N ALA A 10 -4.76 7.05 2.49
CA ALA A 10 -4.65 6.24 3.69
C ALA A 10 -6.00 6.11 4.41
N PHE A 11 -6.80 7.18 4.45
CA PHE A 11 -8.14 7.10 5.04
C PHE A 11 -9.07 6.19 4.24
N ASP A 12 -8.98 6.24 2.91
CA ASP A 12 -9.77 5.35 2.06
C ASP A 12 -9.39 3.89 2.30
N VAL A 13 -8.10 3.62 2.38
CA VAL A 13 -7.58 2.28 2.67
C VAL A 13 -8.03 1.81 4.06
N LEU A 14 -8.03 2.73 5.02
CA LEU A 14 -8.47 2.41 6.38
C LEU A 14 -9.91 1.89 6.39
N GLU A 15 -10.80 2.55 5.65
CA GLU A 15 -12.19 2.11 5.57
C GLU A 15 -12.30 0.71 4.96
N ILE A 16 -11.53 0.45 3.91
CA ILE A 16 -11.57 -0.83 3.22
C ILE A 16 -11.09 -1.95 4.14
N ILE A 17 -9.97 -1.74 4.83
CA ILE A 17 -9.40 -2.80 5.67
C ILE A 17 -10.28 -3.07 6.90
N ARG A 18 -10.91 -2.05 7.45
CA ARG A 18 -11.82 -2.25 8.59
C ARG A 18 -13.04 -3.05 8.19
N LYS A 19 -13.50 -2.85 6.97
CA LYS A 19 -14.67 -3.57 6.45
C LYS A 19 -14.35 -4.99 6.05
N ASN A 20 -13.23 -5.19 5.35
CA ASN A 20 -12.88 -6.47 4.75
C ASN A 20 -11.85 -7.28 5.53
N LYS A 21 -11.22 -6.67 6.53
CA LYS A 21 -10.19 -7.27 7.39
C LYS A 21 -8.87 -7.54 6.66
N LYS A 22 -8.78 -7.20 5.39
CA LYS A 22 -7.59 -7.37 4.59
C LYS A 22 -7.62 -6.38 3.44
N ILE A 23 -6.46 -5.90 3.04
CA ILE A 23 -6.32 -5.08 1.85
C ILE A 23 -4.98 -5.37 1.18
N ILE A 24 -4.95 -5.24 -0.15
CA ILE A 24 -3.71 -5.31 -0.90
C ILE A 24 -3.48 -3.93 -1.52
N VAL A 25 -2.37 -3.31 -1.14
CA VAL A 25 -1.98 -2.00 -1.67
C VAL A 25 -0.95 -2.24 -2.77
N GLU A 26 -1.24 -1.78 -3.96
CA GLU A 26 -0.37 -1.99 -5.11
C GLU A 26 0.15 -0.66 -5.65
N GLY A 27 1.43 -0.64 -5.98
CA GLY A 27 2.06 0.51 -6.65
C GLY A 27 2.85 0.04 -7.86
N LYS A 28 2.86 0.84 -8.90
CA LYS A 28 3.54 0.53 -10.13
C LYS A 28 4.38 1.72 -10.56
N GLY A 29 5.64 1.48 -10.92
CA GLY A 29 6.54 2.55 -11.33
C GLY A 29 6.73 3.57 -10.22
N GLU A 30 6.46 4.82 -10.51
CA GLU A 30 6.60 5.91 -9.55
C GLU A 30 5.67 5.80 -8.35
N MET A 31 4.61 5.01 -8.47
CA MET A 31 3.64 4.85 -7.39
C MET A 31 4.08 3.84 -6.33
N CYS A 32 5.20 3.15 -6.55
CA CYS A 32 5.71 2.20 -5.56
C CYS A 32 5.98 2.87 -4.22
N SER A 33 6.65 4.03 -4.22
CA SER A 33 6.96 4.73 -2.98
C SER A 33 5.69 5.25 -2.30
N LYS A 34 4.70 5.66 -3.08
CA LYS A 34 3.42 6.09 -2.52
C LYS A 34 2.69 4.91 -1.87
N ALA A 35 2.71 3.74 -2.50
CA ALA A 35 2.10 2.55 -1.93
C ALA A 35 2.74 2.18 -0.59
N VAL A 36 4.06 2.24 -0.51
CA VAL A 36 4.78 1.99 0.74
C VAL A 36 4.42 3.03 1.79
N ALA A 37 4.39 4.32 1.40
CA ALA A 37 4.05 5.41 2.33
C ALA A 37 2.64 5.24 2.90
N VAL A 38 1.66 4.93 2.05
CA VAL A 38 0.29 4.71 2.49
C VAL A 38 0.21 3.54 3.45
N SER A 39 0.89 2.44 3.11
CA SER A 39 0.90 1.24 3.95
C SER A 39 1.54 1.51 5.31
N ASN A 40 2.63 2.27 5.34
CA ASN A 40 3.28 2.63 6.59
C ASN A 40 2.40 3.51 7.47
N ILE A 41 1.72 4.48 6.87
CA ILE A 41 0.79 5.33 7.62
C ILE A 41 -0.31 4.48 8.24
N LEU A 42 -0.87 3.56 7.47
CA LEU A 42 -1.94 2.69 7.95
C LEU A 42 -1.47 1.82 9.11
N THR A 43 -0.33 1.15 8.96
CA THR A 43 0.14 0.18 9.95
C THR A 43 0.84 0.82 11.14
N GLU A 44 1.50 1.97 10.95
CA GLU A 44 2.29 2.59 12.00
C GLU A 44 1.56 3.68 12.77
N ARG A 45 0.57 4.32 12.15
CA ARG A 45 -0.11 5.47 12.76
C ARG A 45 -1.58 5.23 13.03
N MET A 46 -2.29 4.61 12.10
CA MET A 46 -3.74 4.46 12.21
C MET A 46 -4.16 3.20 12.94
N LEU A 47 -3.55 2.07 12.58
CA LEU A 47 -3.93 0.76 13.10
C LEU A 47 -2.70 0.01 13.60
N LYS A 48 -1.87 0.68 14.37
CA LYS A 48 -0.55 0.20 14.76
C LYS A 48 -0.54 -1.19 15.39
N GLU A 49 -1.47 -1.46 16.27
CA GLU A 49 -1.46 -2.74 17.00
C GLU A 49 -2.48 -3.74 16.49
N THR A 50 -3.24 -3.36 15.48
CA THR A 50 -4.33 -4.20 14.96
C THR A 50 -4.12 -4.64 13.52
N THR A 51 -2.99 -4.27 12.92
CA THR A 51 -2.66 -4.68 11.54
C THR A 51 -1.22 -5.17 11.46
N LYS A 52 -0.97 -5.99 10.47
CA LYS A 52 0.39 -6.41 10.14
C LYS A 52 0.50 -6.65 8.63
N PHE A 53 1.72 -6.60 8.14
CA PHE A 53 2.01 -7.03 6.78
C PHE A 53 1.99 -8.55 6.74
N GLU A 54 1.13 -9.10 5.89
CA GLU A 54 1.09 -10.54 5.66
C GLU A 54 2.12 -10.94 4.62
N LYS A 55 2.23 -10.14 3.57
CA LYS A 55 3.10 -10.44 2.45
C LYS A 55 3.49 -9.17 1.73
N ILE A 56 4.72 -9.13 1.26
CA ILE A 56 5.21 -8.05 0.40
C ILE A 56 5.80 -8.69 -0.85
N ASP A 57 5.20 -8.42 -1.99
CA ASP A 57 5.68 -8.91 -3.28
C ASP A 57 6.25 -7.76 -4.08
N VAL A 58 7.46 -7.94 -4.58
CA VAL A 58 8.09 -6.99 -5.48
C VAL A 58 8.38 -7.70 -6.79
N ASP A 59 8.00 -7.08 -7.88
CA ASP A 59 8.19 -7.67 -9.21
C ASP A 59 8.57 -6.57 -10.19
N SER A 60 8.88 -6.96 -11.40
CA SER A 60 9.16 -6.02 -12.47
C SER A 60 8.62 -6.60 -13.77
N GLU A 61 8.23 -5.71 -14.65
CA GLU A 61 7.72 -6.09 -15.95
C GLU A 61 8.27 -5.16 -17.03
N MET A 62 8.33 -5.65 -18.25
CA MET A 62 8.82 -4.89 -19.37
C MET A 62 7.65 -4.19 -20.06
N SER A 63 7.76 -2.88 -20.23
CA SER A 63 6.74 -2.13 -20.96
C SER A 63 6.95 -2.31 -22.47
N ASP A 64 5.96 -1.88 -23.26
CA ASP A 64 6.00 -2.03 -24.71
C ASP A 64 7.17 -1.30 -25.34
N ASP A 65 7.64 -0.22 -24.72
CA ASP A 65 8.78 0.54 -25.23
C ASP A 65 10.12 0.03 -24.70
N GLY A 66 10.14 -1.12 -24.04
CA GLY A 66 11.36 -1.74 -23.57
C GLY A 66 11.85 -1.25 -22.22
N GLN A 67 11.07 -0.48 -21.49
CA GLN A 67 11.45 0.00 -20.17
C GLN A 67 11.03 -0.99 -19.09
N LEU A 68 11.86 -1.12 -18.06
CA LEU A 68 11.56 -1.97 -16.93
C LEU A 68 10.74 -1.18 -15.91
N ILE A 69 9.60 -1.73 -15.53
CA ILE A 69 8.68 -1.08 -14.58
C ILE A 69 8.58 -1.96 -13.34
N SER A 70 8.89 -1.38 -12.19
CA SER A 70 8.77 -2.08 -10.91
C SER A 70 7.34 -2.03 -10.41
N THR A 71 6.91 -3.12 -9.77
CA THR A 71 5.60 -3.18 -9.11
C THR A 71 5.79 -3.69 -7.69
N ILE A 72 4.95 -3.22 -6.78
CA ILE A 72 4.96 -3.68 -5.39
C ILE A 72 3.53 -3.94 -4.95
N LYS A 73 3.34 -5.04 -4.23
CA LYS A 73 2.05 -5.39 -3.62
C LYS A 73 2.28 -5.65 -2.15
N LEU A 74 1.55 -4.91 -1.32
CA LEU A 74 1.67 -5.04 0.13
C LEU A 74 0.33 -5.56 0.65
N SER A 75 0.35 -6.76 1.20
CA SER A 75 -0.85 -7.38 1.77
C SER A 75 -0.89 -7.08 3.25
N ILE A 76 -1.93 -6.40 3.71
CA ILE A 76 -2.09 -5.98 5.10
C ILE A 76 -3.35 -6.63 5.64
N VAL A 77 -3.25 -7.24 6.82
CA VAL A 77 -4.38 -7.91 7.45
C VAL A 77 -4.62 -7.36 8.84
N MET A 78 -5.87 -7.40 9.28
CA MET A 78 -6.22 -7.11 10.65
C MET A 78 -5.83 -8.29 11.53
N THR A 79 -5.29 -8.00 12.69
CA THR A 79 -4.82 -9.05 13.60
C THR A 79 -5.77 -9.32 14.77
N ASP A 80 -6.80 -8.52 14.92
CA ASP A 80 -7.77 -8.69 16.03
C ASP A 80 -8.93 -9.65 15.70
#